data_35e75a43d9624346f6e945e1b709df62
#
_entry.id   35e75a43d9624346f6e945e1b709df62
#
_cell.length_a   1.000
_cell.length_b   1.000
_cell.length_c   1.000
_cell.angle_alpha   90.00
_cell.angle_beta   90.00
_cell.angle_gamma   90.00
#
_symmetry.space_group_name_H-M   'P 1'
#
loop_
_entity.id
_entity.type
_entity.pdbx_description
1 polymer ?
#
loop_
_entity_poly.entity_id
_entity_poly.type
_entity_poly.pdbx_seq_one_letter_code
_entity_poly.pdbx_strand_id
1 'polypeptide(L)'
;MNALSFPTWIVHISSVLEWILAIWLIQTYGNLTQDKSWSALAWGMLPSLVSAMCACTWHFFDNAPSLEWLVTIQAALTLLGNCTLCLGAWWIWRSPDPKESVD
;
A
#
# COMPACT_ATOMS: atom_id res chain seq x y z
N MET A 1 -0.43 -17.70 16.56
CA MET A 1 -1.62 -16.92 16.16
C MET A 1 -2.33 -16.26 17.33
N ASN A 2 -1.72 -16.31 18.51
CA ASN A 2 -2.35 -15.76 19.73
C ASN A 2 -1.97 -14.31 20.02
N ALA A 3 -1.08 -13.71 19.22
CA ALA A 3 -0.61 -12.35 19.43
C ALA A 3 -1.72 -11.30 19.33
N LEU A 4 -2.70 -11.55 18.46
CA LEU A 4 -3.83 -10.66 18.25
C LEU A 4 -5.12 -11.37 18.58
N SER A 5 -6.12 -10.59 19.05
CA SER A 5 -7.47 -11.12 19.25
C SER A 5 -8.11 -11.43 17.88
N PHE A 6 -9.15 -12.24 17.90
CA PHE A 6 -9.88 -12.59 16.68
C PHE A 6 -10.41 -11.34 15.94
N PRO A 7 -11.07 -10.38 16.62
CA PRO A 7 -11.50 -9.16 15.92
C PRO A 7 -10.33 -8.37 15.32
N THR A 8 -9.19 -8.32 16.01
CA THR A 8 -8.01 -7.60 15.50
C THR A 8 -7.44 -8.28 14.27
N TRP A 9 -7.44 -9.62 14.23
CA TRP A 9 -7.05 -10.36 13.04
C TRP A 9 -7.95 -10.05 11.85
N ILE A 10 -9.26 -9.97 12.08
CA ILE A 10 -10.19 -9.60 11.01
C ILE A 10 -9.83 -8.22 10.43
N VAL A 11 -9.54 -7.25 11.29
CA VAL A 11 -9.17 -5.91 10.85
C VAL A 11 -7.88 -5.95 10.01
N HIS A 12 -6.88 -6.67 10.49
CA HIS A 12 -5.59 -6.73 9.79
C HIS A 12 -5.71 -7.39 8.42
N ILE A 13 -6.39 -8.52 8.35
CA ILE A 13 -6.56 -9.23 7.08
C ILE A 13 -7.43 -8.41 6.13
N SER A 14 -8.50 -7.80 6.64
CA SER A 14 -9.36 -6.94 5.83
C SER A 14 -8.58 -5.76 5.26
N SER A 15 -7.68 -5.16 6.05
CA SER A 15 -6.86 -4.05 5.59
C SER A 15 -5.93 -4.46 4.46
N VAL A 16 -5.31 -5.64 4.56
CA VAL A 16 -4.45 -6.15 3.48
C VAL A 16 -5.26 -6.35 2.20
N LEU A 17 -6.45 -6.96 2.32
CA LEU A 17 -7.31 -7.19 1.16
C LEU A 17 -7.79 -5.88 0.56
N GLU A 18 -8.12 -4.89 1.38
CA GLU A 18 -8.51 -3.57 0.91
C GLU A 18 -7.39 -2.89 0.13
N TRP A 19 -6.15 -2.99 0.61
CA TRP A 19 -5.00 -2.42 -0.08
C TRP A 19 -4.76 -3.08 -1.42
N ILE A 20 -4.87 -4.41 -1.48
CA ILE A 20 -4.72 -5.15 -2.74
C ILE A 20 -5.78 -4.70 -3.74
N LEU A 21 -7.03 -4.62 -3.29
CA LEU A 21 -8.13 -4.20 -4.14
C LEU A 21 -7.95 -2.74 -4.59
N ALA A 22 -7.55 -1.86 -3.68
CA ALA A 22 -7.34 -0.46 -3.99
C ALA A 22 -6.22 -0.28 -5.03
N ILE A 23 -5.11 -1.00 -4.89
CA ILE A 23 -4.02 -0.94 -5.85
C ILE A 23 -4.50 -1.40 -7.23
N TRP A 24 -5.24 -2.50 -7.26
CA TRP A 24 -5.78 -3.02 -8.51
C TRP A 24 -6.74 -2.03 -9.18
N LEU A 25 -7.63 -1.42 -8.39
CA LEU A 25 -8.59 -0.45 -8.92
C LEU A 25 -7.90 0.80 -9.46
N ILE A 26 -6.90 1.30 -8.75
CA ILE A 26 -6.17 2.49 -9.18
C ILE A 26 -5.36 2.19 -10.45
N GLN A 27 -4.72 1.01 -10.50
CA GLN A 27 -4.01 0.60 -11.70
C GLN A 27 -4.95 0.47 -12.90
N THR A 28 -6.13 -0.14 -12.68
CA THR A 28 -7.14 -0.29 -13.72
C THR A 28 -7.62 1.08 -14.19
N TYR A 29 -7.87 2.01 -13.27
CA TYR A 29 -8.27 3.36 -13.63
C TYR A 29 -7.21 4.05 -14.47
N GLY A 30 -5.94 3.91 -14.09
CA GLY A 30 -4.83 4.46 -14.87
C GLY A 30 -4.77 3.89 -16.28
N ASN A 31 -5.00 2.59 -16.42
CA ASN A 31 -5.03 1.94 -17.74
C ASN A 31 -6.20 2.40 -18.58
N LEU A 32 -7.38 2.53 -17.98
CA LEU A 32 -8.58 2.95 -18.70
C LEU A 32 -8.51 4.40 -19.17
N THR A 33 -7.91 5.26 -18.37
CA THR A 33 -7.76 6.68 -18.71
C THR A 33 -6.48 6.98 -19.47
N GLN A 34 -5.59 5.98 -19.61
CA GLN A 34 -4.27 6.13 -20.22
C GLN A 34 -3.44 7.21 -19.52
N ASP A 35 -3.64 7.38 -18.23
CA ASP A 35 -2.93 8.35 -17.42
C ASP A 35 -1.92 7.62 -16.55
N LYS A 36 -0.63 7.76 -16.90
CA LYS A 36 0.46 7.08 -16.21
C LYS A 36 0.64 7.54 -14.77
N SER A 37 0.17 8.75 -14.42
CA SER A 37 0.30 9.23 -13.05
C SER A 37 -0.52 8.38 -12.07
N TRP A 38 -1.68 7.88 -12.49
CA TRP A 38 -2.47 6.97 -11.67
C TRP A 38 -1.77 5.62 -11.51
N SER A 39 -1.13 5.12 -12.57
CA SER A 39 -0.32 3.91 -12.48
C SER A 39 0.85 4.11 -11.52
N ALA A 40 1.50 5.27 -11.55
CA ALA A 40 2.58 5.58 -10.61
C ALA A 40 2.09 5.58 -9.17
N LEU A 41 0.88 6.09 -8.91
CA LEU A 41 0.30 6.04 -7.58
C LEU A 41 0.11 4.58 -7.13
N ALA A 42 -0.41 3.72 -8.00
CA ALA A 42 -0.59 2.30 -7.69
C ALA A 42 0.74 1.65 -7.32
N TRP A 43 1.79 1.90 -8.08
CA TRP A 43 3.13 1.40 -7.76
C TRP A 43 3.63 1.96 -6.43
N GLY A 44 3.36 3.23 -6.16
CA GLY A 44 3.75 3.88 -4.91
C GLY A 44 3.02 3.34 -3.68
N MET A 45 1.92 2.62 -3.86
CA MET A 45 1.20 1.99 -2.77
C MET A 45 1.79 0.65 -2.35
N LEU A 46 2.63 0.03 -3.19
CA LEU A 46 3.17 -1.31 -2.92
C LEU A 46 4.01 -1.38 -1.64
N PRO A 47 4.91 -0.43 -1.33
CA PRO A 47 5.67 -0.54 -0.08
C PRO A 47 4.78 -0.59 1.15
N SER A 48 3.67 0.16 1.17
CA SER A 48 2.73 0.13 2.28
C SER A 48 2.04 -1.22 2.40
N LEU A 49 1.69 -1.84 1.27
CA LEU A 49 1.13 -3.18 1.28
C LEU A 49 2.12 -4.19 1.84
N VAL A 50 3.38 -4.14 1.39
CA VAL A 50 4.41 -5.05 1.89
C VAL A 50 4.65 -4.82 3.38
N SER A 51 4.61 -3.56 3.83
CA SER A 51 4.71 -3.24 5.26
C SER A 51 3.61 -3.93 6.06
N ALA A 52 2.37 -3.85 5.60
CA ALA A 52 1.24 -4.51 6.27
C ALA A 52 1.42 -6.03 6.29
N MET A 53 1.92 -6.61 5.21
CA MET A 53 2.18 -8.05 5.15
C MET A 53 3.28 -8.47 6.12
N CYS A 54 4.32 -7.66 6.27
CA CYS A 54 5.38 -7.92 7.25
C CYS A 54 4.81 -7.91 8.68
N ALA A 55 3.97 -6.93 9.00
CA ALA A 55 3.34 -6.85 10.31
C ALA A 55 2.46 -8.07 10.58
N CYS A 56 1.64 -8.45 9.62
CA CYS A 56 0.76 -9.62 9.75
C CYS A 56 1.58 -10.89 9.92
N THR A 57 2.69 -11.04 9.20
CA THR A 57 3.56 -12.20 9.31
C THR A 57 4.16 -12.32 10.71
N TRP A 58 4.64 -11.19 11.24
CA TRP A 58 5.21 -11.21 12.60
C TRP A 58 4.17 -11.59 13.63
N HIS A 59 2.96 -11.04 13.53
CA HIS A 59 1.87 -11.39 14.44
C HIS A 59 1.43 -12.85 14.26
N PHE A 60 1.48 -13.37 13.05
CA PHE A 60 1.14 -14.76 12.79
C PHE A 60 2.05 -15.71 13.57
N PHE A 61 3.32 -15.37 13.71
CA PHE A 61 4.30 -16.16 14.48
C PHE A 61 4.37 -15.70 15.93
N ASP A 62 3.28 -15.13 16.45
CA ASP A 62 3.14 -14.74 17.86
C ASP A 62 4.20 -13.76 18.32
N ASN A 63 4.57 -12.84 17.45
CA ASN A 63 5.56 -11.80 17.73
C ASN A 63 6.91 -12.40 18.17
N ALA A 64 7.33 -13.45 17.48
CA ALA A 64 8.56 -14.18 17.82
C ALA A 64 9.77 -13.24 17.83
N PRO A 65 10.60 -13.28 18.90
CA PRO A 65 11.80 -12.44 18.96
C PRO A 65 12.78 -12.70 17.81
N SER A 66 12.84 -13.95 17.30
CA SER A 66 13.69 -14.30 16.16
C SER A 66 13.27 -13.62 14.86
N LEU A 67 12.03 -13.12 14.79
CA LEU A 67 11.50 -12.43 13.61
C LEU A 67 11.33 -10.94 13.85
N GLU A 68 11.95 -10.39 14.90
CA GLU A 68 11.83 -8.97 15.23
C GLU A 68 12.37 -8.06 14.11
N TRP A 69 13.25 -8.59 13.27
CA TRP A 69 13.72 -7.85 12.09
C TRP A 69 12.58 -7.45 11.15
N LEU A 70 11.46 -8.17 11.18
CA LEU A 70 10.28 -7.81 10.41
C LEU A 70 9.69 -6.46 10.87
N VAL A 71 9.82 -6.15 12.17
CA VAL A 71 9.34 -4.87 12.71
C VAL A 71 10.12 -3.71 12.11
N THR A 72 11.45 -3.87 12.03
CA THR A 72 12.31 -2.84 11.44
C THR A 72 12.01 -2.64 9.96
N ILE A 73 11.87 -3.73 9.22
CA ILE A 73 11.53 -3.68 7.79
C ILE A 73 10.14 -3.05 7.59
N GLN A 74 9.18 -3.44 8.42
CA GLN A 74 7.83 -2.90 8.37
C GLN A 74 7.84 -1.39 8.59
N ALA A 75 8.59 -0.91 9.57
CA ALA A 75 8.68 0.52 9.84
C ALA A 75 9.35 1.27 8.68
N ALA A 76 10.43 0.72 8.12
CA ALA A 76 11.11 1.32 6.98
C ALA A 76 10.20 1.38 5.75
N LEU A 77 9.45 0.30 5.49
CA LEU A 77 8.54 0.25 4.36
C LEU A 77 7.34 1.18 4.55
N THR A 78 6.90 1.39 5.79
CA THR A 78 5.84 2.36 6.09
C THR A 78 6.30 3.77 5.75
N LEU A 79 7.52 4.13 6.16
CA LEU A 79 8.09 5.43 5.81
C LEU A 79 8.25 5.58 4.30
N LEU A 80 8.83 4.58 3.65
CA LEU A 80 9.00 4.59 2.20
C LEU A 80 7.64 4.70 1.50
N GLY A 81 6.65 3.95 1.96
CA GLY A 81 5.32 3.96 1.37
C GLY A 81 4.64 5.32 1.49
N ASN A 82 4.79 5.98 2.64
CA ASN A 82 4.25 7.32 2.81
C ASN A 82 4.91 8.30 1.84
N CYS A 83 6.21 8.18 1.63
CA CYS A 83 6.93 9.03 0.67
C CYS A 83 6.48 8.75 -0.76
N THR A 84 6.36 7.49 -1.16
CA THR A 84 5.97 7.14 -2.53
C THR A 84 4.52 7.48 -2.82
N LEU A 85 3.63 7.36 -1.82
CA LEU A 85 2.25 7.82 -1.94
C LEU A 85 2.18 9.33 -2.17
N CYS A 86 2.96 10.07 -1.39
CA CYS A 86 3.01 11.53 -1.53
C CYS A 86 3.50 11.94 -2.91
N LEU A 87 4.57 11.29 -3.40
CA LEU A 87 5.10 11.58 -4.73
C LEU A 87 4.11 11.21 -5.83
N GLY A 88 3.42 10.08 -5.69
CA GLY A 88 2.41 9.67 -6.65
C GLY A 88 1.24 10.63 -6.70
N ALA A 89 0.75 11.05 -5.54
CA ALA A 89 -0.34 12.01 -5.43
C ALA A 89 0.07 13.36 -6.00
N TRP A 90 1.31 13.80 -5.72
CA TRP A 90 1.83 15.05 -6.25
C TRP A 90 1.92 15.00 -7.77
N TRP A 91 2.35 13.88 -8.32
CA TRP A 91 2.42 13.71 -9.78
C TRP A 91 1.03 13.82 -10.40
N ILE A 92 0.02 13.17 -9.82
CA ILE A 92 -1.35 13.27 -10.31
C ILE A 92 -1.83 14.72 -10.27
N TRP A 93 -1.61 15.39 -9.14
CA TRP A 93 -2.02 16.80 -8.97
C TRP A 93 -1.37 17.69 -10.01
N ARG A 94 -0.12 17.43 -10.33
CA ARG A 94 0.63 18.25 -11.28
C ARG A 94 0.33 17.90 -12.75
N SER A 95 -0.14 16.70 -13.03
CA SER A 95 -0.39 16.24 -14.39
C SER A 95 -1.61 16.96 -14.96
N PRO A 96 -1.56 17.42 -16.24
CA PRO A 96 -2.73 18.02 -16.86
C PRO A 96 -3.82 16.97 -17.06
N ASP A 97 -5.08 17.39 -16.88
CA ASP A 97 -6.23 16.55 -17.18
C ASP A 97 -6.21 16.23 -18.68
N PRO A 98 -6.33 14.95 -19.10
CA PRO A 98 -6.39 14.61 -20.51
C PRO A 98 -7.50 15.34 -21.26
N LYS A 99 -8.61 15.65 -20.60
CA LYS A 99 -9.69 16.42 -21.20
C LYS A 99 -9.30 17.88 -21.46
N GLU A 100 -8.48 18.46 -20.59
CA GLU A 100 -7.99 19.82 -20.76
C GLU A 100 -6.96 19.91 -21.87
N SER A 101 -6.16 18.87 -22.05
CA SER A 101 -5.11 18.85 -23.07
C SER A 101 -5.65 18.73 -24.49
N VAL A 102 -6.91 18.35 -24.66
CA VAL A 102 -7.55 18.22 -25.97
C VAL A 102 -8.10 19.55 -26.47
N ASP A 103 -8.37 20.45 -25.56
CA ASP A 103 -8.91 21.77 -25.88
C ASP A 103 -7.81 22.76 -26.28
#